data_b2ee1a2dcd30351273c2418bffea4bb9
#
_entry.id   b2ee1a2dcd30351273c2418bffea4bb9
#
_cell.length_a   1.000
_cell.length_b   1.000
_cell.length_c   1.000
_cell.angle_alpha   90.00
_cell.angle_beta   90.00
_cell.angle_gamma   90.00
#
_symmetry.space_group_name_H-M   'P 1'
#
loop_
_entity.id
_entity.type
_entity.pdbx_description
1 polymer ?
#
loop_
_entity_poly.entity_id
_entity_poly.type
_entity_poly.pdbx_seq_one_letter_code
_entity_poly.pdbx_strand_id
1 'polypeptide(L)'
;MRIAVSTESQDTVKVALVGILSGVGLGELRREIDRARRMRKRIELDLGEVTLLDRHSVAFLAEQSHDDVSLINTPPYIEPWISKETAKAEVV
;
A
#
# COMPACT_ATOMS: atom_id res chain seq x y z
N MET A 1 -13.97 1.01 -1.35
CA MET A 1 -12.63 1.03 -1.99
C MET A 1 -12.59 0.03 -3.12
N ARG A 2 -11.89 0.37 -4.15
CA ARG A 2 -11.72 -0.50 -5.31
C ARG A 2 -10.24 -0.87 -5.44
N ILE A 3 -9.97 -2.15 -5.65
CA ILE A 3 -8.62 -2.66 -5.84
C ILE A 3 -8.51 -3.22 -7.25
N ALA A 4 -7.54 -2.74 -8.01
CA ALA A 4 -7.24 -3.24 -9.34
C ALA A 4 -5.82 -3.79 -9.38
N VAL A 5 -5.68 -5.06 -9.70
CA VAL A 5 -4.39 -5.74 -9.74
C VAL A 5 -3.97 -5.92 -11.20
N SER A 6 -2.75 -5.53 -11.51
CA SER A 6 -2.17 -5.75 -12.84
C SER A 6 -0.74 -6.25 -12.71
N THR A 7 -0.30 -7.02 -13.70
CA THR A 7 1.08 -7.50 -13.76
C THR A 7 1.90 -6.54 -14.61
N GLU A 8 2.85 -5.83 -13.97
CA GLU A 8 3.73 -4.89 -14.67
C GLU A 8 4.88 -5.62 -15.39
N SER A 9 5.35 -6.70 -14.79
CA SER A 9 6.41 -7.54 -15.35
C SER A 9 6.34 -8.91 -14.70
N GLN A 10 7.27 -9.80 -15.06
CA GLN A 10 7.35 -11.12 -14.44
C GLN A 10 7.62 -11.04 -12.94
N ASP A 11 8.28 -9.96 -12.50
CA ASP A 11 8.75 -9.81 -11.14
C ASP A 11 7.91 -8.82 -10.31
N THR A 12 7.03 -8.07 -10.93
CA THR A 12 6.33 -6.97 -10.25
C THR A 12 4.83 -7.00 -10.51
N VAL A 13 4.07 -6.88 -9.43
CA VAL A 13 2.61 -6.73 -9.46
C VAL A 13 2.28 -5.32 -9.01
N LYS A 14 1.43 -4.65 -9.76
CA LYS A 14 0.92 -3.33 -9.40
C LYS A 14 -0.49 -3.47 -8.86
N VAL A 15 -0.72 -2.90 -7.69
CA VAL A 15 -2.04 -2.87 -7.06
C VAL A 15 -2.49 -1.42 -6.97
N ALA A 16 -3.46 -1.04 -7.77
CA ALA A 16 -4.02 0.30 -7.76
C ALA A 16 -5.20 0.35 -6.79
N LEU A 17 -5.17 1.34 -5.91
CA LEU A 17 -6.22 1.57 -4.92
C LEU A 17 -7.03 2.80 -5.32
N VAL A 18 -8.34 2.67 -5.34
CA VAL A 18 -9.24 3.75 -5.77
C VAL A 18 -10.26 4.03 -4.68
N GLY A 19 -10.41 5.29 -4.29
CA GLY A 19 -11.43 5.74 -3.38
C GLY A 19 -10.97 5.83 -1.93
N ILE A 20 -11.81 5.39 -1.00
CA ILE A 20 -11.58 5.49 0.44
C ILE A 20 -10.92 4.22 0.93
N LEU A 21 -9.76 4.35 1.53
CA LEU A 21 -9.05 3.23 2.15
C LEU A 21 -9.31 3.25 3.65
N SER A 22 -10.01 2.25 4.13
CA SER A 22 -10.37 2.12 5.54
C SER A 22 -10.14 0.69 6.01
N GLY A 23 -10.29 0.46 7.32
CA GLY A 23 -10.08 -0.85 7.93
C GLY A 23 -10.82 -1.99 7.22
N VAL A 24 -12.00 -1.72 6.68
CA VAL A 24 -12.81 -2.73 5.98
C VAL A 24 -12.09 -3.27 4.74
N GLY A 25 -11.44 -2.40 3.99
CA GLY A 25 -10.73 -2.79 2.77
C GLY A 25 -9.34 -3.36 2.99
N LEU A 26 -8.78 -3.19 4.18
CA LEU A 26 -7.40 -3.62 4.44
C LEU A 26 -7.21 -5.14 4.36
N GLY A 27 -8.22 -5.90 4.76
CA GLY A 27 -8.14 -7.36 4.69
C GLY A 27 -7.96 -7.86 3.26
N GLU A 28 -8.68 -7.25 2.32
CA GLU A 28 -8.57 -7.58 0.91
C GLU A 28 -7.22 -7.18 0.35
N LEU A 29 -6.75 -5.99 0.69
CA LEU A 29 -5.43 -5.52 0.29
C LEU A 29 -4.33 -6.43 0.84
N ARG A 30 -4.43 -6.82 2.11
CA ARG A 30 -3.47 -7.74 2.73
C ARG A 30 -3.38 -9.05 1.97
N ARG A 31 -4.52 -9.59 1.54
CA ARG A 31 -4.55 -10.84 0.77
C ARG A 31 -3.80 -10.70 -0.56
N GLU A 32 -3.97 -9.59 -1.25
CA GLU A 32 -3.28 -9.35 -2.51
C GLU A 32 -1.76 -9.22 -2.29
N ILE A 33 -1.35 -8.54 -1.23
CA ILE A 33 0.06 -8.42 -0.88
C ILE A 33 0.66 -9.79 -0.55
N ASP A 34 -0.03 -10.57 0.28
CA ASP A 34 0.44 -11.89 0.68
C ASP A 34 0.53 -12.84 -0.52
N ARG A 35 -0.43 -12.76 -1.45
CA ARG A 35 -0.41 -13.55 -2.66
C ARG A 35 0.83 -13.25 -3.49
N ALA A 36 1.13 -11.97 -3.69
CA ALA A 36 2.31 -11.57 -4.46
C ALA A 36 3.60 -11.99 -3.77
N ARG A 37 3.67 -11.89 -2.44
CA ARG A 37 4.82 -12.34 -1.67
C ARG A 37 5.06 -13.84 -1.80
N ARG A 38 3.99 -14.63 -1.80
CA ARG A 38 4.10 -16.08 -1.99
C ARG A 38 4.64 -16.42 -3.37
N MET A 39 4.37 -15.58 -4.36
CA MET A 39 4.89 -15.72 -5.71
C MET A 39 6.27 -15.08 -5.88
N ARG A 40 6.84 -14.54 -4.80
CA ARG A 40 8.13 -13.86 -4.77
C ARG A 40 8.22 -12.70 -5.74
N LYS A 41 7.13 -11.96 -5.87
CA LYS A 41 7.04 -10.79 -6.73
C LYS A 41 7.15 -9.51 -5.90
N ARG A 42 7.69 -8.47 -6.50
CA ARG A 42 7.65 -7.13 -5.94
C ARG A 42 6.25 -6.56 -6.10
N ILE A 43 5.88 -5.67 -5.20
CA ILE A 43 4.55 -5.08 -5.17
C ILE A 43 4.69 -3.56 -5.24
N GLU A 44 3.95 -2.96 -6.17
CA GLU A 44 3.79 -1.52 -6.23
C GLU A 44 2.36 -1.17 -5.84
N LEU A 45 2.18 -0.41 -4.77
CA LEU A 45 0.87 0.08 -4.36
C LEU A 45 0.68 1.48 -4.91
N ASP A 46 -0.23 1.62 -5.87
CA ASP A 46 -0.52 2.90 -6.50
C ASP A 46 -1.61 3.62 -5.70
N LEU A 47 -1.25 4.73 -5.09
CA LEU A 47 -2.14 5.52 -4.24
C LEU A 47 -2.69 6.76 -4.94
N GLY A 48 -2.44 6.90 -6.25
CA GLY A 48 -2.79 8.10 -6.98
C GLY A 48 -4.28 8.45 -7.00
N GLU A 49 -5.15 7.46 -6.83
CA GLU A 49 -6.60 7.67 -6.82
C GLU A 49 -7.24 7.42 -5.46
N VAL A 50 -6.44 7.39 -4.41
CA VAL A 50 -6.96 7.32 -3.05
C VAL A 50 -7.42 8.70 -2.63
N THR A 51 -8.68 8.82 -2.25
CA THR A 51 -9.28 10.10 -1.89
C THR A 51 -9.32 10.37 -0.39
N LEU A 52 -9.27 9.29 0.41
CA LEU A 52 -9.31 9.41 1.87
C LEU A 52 -8.66 8.18 2.50
N LEU A 53 -7.91 8.40 3.57
CA LEU A 53 -7.31 7.34 4.38
C LEU A 53 -7.70 7.56 5.84
N ASP A 54 -7.94 6.47 6.57
CA ASP A 54 -8.03 6.56 8.01
C ASP A 54 -6.67 6.24 8.64
N ARG A 55 -6.58 6.44 9.96
CA ARG A 55 -5.33 6.23 10.69
C ARG A 55 -4.81 4.79 10.59
N HIS A 56 -5.72 3.83 10.67
CA HIS A 56 -5.34 2.41 10.56
C HIS A 56 -4.77 2.09 9.20
N SER A 57 -5.31 2.69 8.14
CA SER A 57 -4.81 2.50 6.79
C SER A 57 -3.43 3.10 6.61
N VAL A 58 -3.17 4.28 7.17
CA VAL A 58 -1.85 4.90 7.13
C VAL A 58 -0.82 4.02 7.83
N ALA A 59 -1.15 3.53 9.02
CA ALA A 59 -0.26 2.64 9.77
C ALA A 59 0.00 1.36 9.01
N PHE A 60 -1.02 0.78 8.39
CA PHE A 60 -0.89 -0.42 7.58
C PHE A 60 0.06 -0.20 6.39
N LEU A 61 -0.12 0.90 5.65
CA LEU A 61 0.74 1.21 4.51
C LEU A 61 2.19 1.42 4.93
N ALA A 62 2.41 2.12 6.04
CA ALA A 62 3.75 2.33 6.58
C ALA A 62 4.40 0.99 6.97
N GLU A 63 3.63 0.10 7.58
CA GLU A 63 4.09 -1.21 7.98
C GLU A 63 4.45 -2.09 6.78
N GLN A 64 3.70 -1.98 5.69
CA GLN A 64 3.95 -2.76 4.48
C GLN A 64 5.07 -2.20 3.61
N SER A 65 5.51 -0.97 3.86
CA SER A 65 6.54 -0.30 3.06
C SER A 65 7.92 -0.87 3.39
N HIS A 66 8.23 -2.01 2.82
CA HIS A 66 9.51 -2.71 2.96
C HIS A 66 10.14 -2.91 1.58
N ASP A 67 11.24 -3.63 1.53
CA ASP A 67 12.02 -3.82 0.30
C ASP A 67 11.20 -4.38 -0.86
N ASP A 68 10.21 -5.22 -0.58
CA ASP A 68 9.38 -5.85 -1.62
C ASP A 68 8.11 -5.06 -1.95
N VAL A 69 7.80 -4.01 -1.18
CA VAL A 69 6.60 -3.19 -1.39
C VAL A 69 7.00 -1.73 -1.54
N SER A 70 6.59 -1.14 -2.65
CA SER A 70 6.82 0.29 -2.92
C SER A 70 5.50 1.01 -3.02
N LEU A 71 5.43 2.21 -2.43
CA LEU A 71 4.27 3.08 -2.56
C LEU A 71 4.56 4.06 -3.69
N ILE A 72 3.68 4.10 -4.68
CA ILE A 72 3.86 4.99 -5.84
C ILE A 72 2.69 5.94 -5.98
N ASN A 73 2.93 7.07 -6.61
CA ASN A 73 1.92 8.11 -6.84
C ASN A 73 1.22 8.57 -5.56
N THR A 74 1.95 8.57 -4.45
CA THR A 74 1.40 8.96 -3.15
C THR A 74 0.96 10.42 -3.18
N PRO A 75 -0.32 10.73 -2.89
CA PRO A 75 -0.77 12.12 -2.86
C PRO A 75 0.03 12.95 -1.84
N PRO A 76 0.33 14.22 -2.15
CA PRO A 76 1.15 15.06 -1.26
C PRO A 76 0.59 15.23 0.14
N TYR A 77 -0.72 15.19 0.31
CA TYR A 77 -1.33 15.35 1.63
C TYR A 77 -1.20 14.09 2.51
N ILE A 78 -0.92 12.94 1.89
CA ILE A 78 -0.79 11.65 2.60
C ILE A 78 0.68 11.35 2.90
N GLU A 79 1.58 11.73 2.00
CA GLU A 79 2.99 11.36 2.11
C GLU A 79 3.65 11.72 3.46
N PRO A 80 3.48 12.94 3.99
CA PRO A 80 4.06 13.26 5.29
C PRO A 80 3.54 12.39 6.42
N TRP A 81 2.27 12.01 6.33
CA TRP A 81 1.64 11.18 7.33
C TRP A 81 2.23 9.76 7.32
N ILE A 82 2.38 9.17 6.12
CA ILE A 82 2.99 7.85 5.97
C ILE A 82 4.45 7.88 6.42
N SER A 83 5.21 8.90 6.03
CA SER A 83 6.61 9.05 6.43
C SER A 83 6.77 9.12 7.95
N LYS A 84 5.86 9.81 8.61
CA LYS A 84 5.86 9.94 10.07
C LYS A 84 5.60 8.58 10.74
N GLU A 85 4.65 7.81 10.24
CA GLU A 85 4.35 6.50 10.78
C GLU A 85 5.50 5.51 10.52
N THR A 86 6.13 5.58 9.36
CA THR A 86 7.29 4.76 9.04
C THR A 86 8.45 5.07 9.99
N ALA A 87 8.71 6.34 10.26
CA ALA A 87 9.75 6.75 11.19
C ALA A 87 9.50 6.22 12.61
N LYS A 88 8.25 6.23 13.06
CA LYS A 88 7.89 5.65 14.35
C LYS A 88 8.15 4.16 14.41
N ALA A 89 7.88 3.45 13.33
CA ALA A 89 8.10 2.01 13.26
C ALA A 89 9.58 1.65 13.29
N GLU A 90 10.45 2.54 12.82
CA GLU A 90 11.90 2.34 12.80
C GLU A 90 12.57 2.65 14.13
N VAL A 91 11.91 3.43 14.98
CA VAL A 91 12.44 3.85 16.28
C VAL A 91 12.00 2.86 17.35
N VAL A 92 12.52 1.68 17.31
CA VAL A 92 12.20 0.66 18.32
C VAL A 92 13.42 0.32 19.14
#